data_8ffcc8d16cf9bc273eaccf4724024d07
#
_entry.id   8ffcc8d16cf9bc273eaccf4724024d07
#
_cell.length_a   1.000
_cell.length_b   1.000
_cell.length_c   1.000
_cell.angle_alpha   90.00
_cell.angle_beta   90.00
_cell.angle_gamma   90.00
#
_symmetry.space_group_name_H-M   'P 1'
#
loop_
_entity.id
_entity.type
_entity.pdbx_description
1 polymer ?
#
loop_
_entity_poly.entity_id
_entity_poly.type
_entity_poly.pdbx_seq_one_letter_code
_entity_poly.pdbx_strand_id
1 'polypeptide(L)'
;DDVESRGLGDVYKRQVEGTDPEKVHPVMAETLDKVITEIKTIQAEARKGKAEDAKMPQWPVILFRTPKGWTGPQTWDGEQLEGTFRAHQVPIPVSSEDMEHADKLVDWLKSYRPEELFDETGKIVDELKEISPKGDRRMSTNPITNGGIDPKPMTMPNWKQYAIDTTTPGAVMAQDMIVFGQQARDMITENPTNFRIFGPDETKSNRLNKVFDVTNRQWMEPKNSTDEWQSSVGRVIDGQLSEHQAEGFLEGYVLTGRHGFFASYESFLRVVDSMLTQHFKWMRKASAHAWRKEYPALNLIATSTVFQQDHNGYTHQDPGVLTHLAEKKPEFIREYLPADANSLMAVMDKAMQDKQVINLIVSSKHPRPQFYSANEAEELVEKGLKVIDWASTDNGEEPDVVIAAAGTEPNLEALAAVSILNKQFSDLKIRFVNVVDILKLRHPDIDPRGLTDEEFDEIFTTDKPIVFAFHGYEGMVRDIFFDRHNHNLHIHGYRENGDITTPFDMRVFSELDRFHLAQEAANAVYAEDAKDFSVQMDETLAKHHDFIRTEGRDLPEVENWKWQELKRKGYHFS
;
A
#
# COMPACT_ATOMS: atom_id res chain seq x y z
N ASP A 1 16.92 -25.85 -12.65
CA ASP A 1 16.61 -26.86 -11.62
C ASP A 1 17.74 -27.02 -10.61
N ASP A 2 18.93 -27.45 -11.00
CA ASP A 2 20.06 -27.61 -10.07
C ASP A 2 20.63 -26.25 -9.58
N VAL A 3 20.52 -25.22 -10.40
CA VAL A 3 20.92 -23.86 -10.07
C VAL A 3 19.93 -23.22 -9.11
N GLU A 4 18.62 -23.40 -9.33
CA GLU A 4 17.56 -22.93 -8.43
C GLU A 4 17.65 -23.58 -7.05
N SER A 5 17.99 -24.89 -7.00
CA SER A 5 18.16 -25.59 -5.74
C SER A 5 19.40 -25.14 -4.95
N ARG A 6 20.40 -24.54 -5.58
CA ARG A 6 21.60 -23.99 -4.93
C ARG A 6 21.32 -22.71 -4.15
N GLY A 7 20.27 -21.96 -4.51
CA GLY A 7 19.81 -20.78 -3.80
C GLY A 7 19.14 -21.06 -2.45
N LEU A 8 18.77 -22.32 -2.16
CA LEU A 8 18.17 -22.75 -0.90
C LEU A 8 19.26 -23.20 0.08
N GLY A 9 20.09 -22.27 0.57
CA GLY A 9 21.26 -22.57 1.41
C GLY A 9 20.94 -23.21 2.75
N ASP A 10 19.88 -22.76 3.42
CA ASP A 10 19.58 -23.09 4.82
C ASP A 10 18.52 -24.19 4.99
N VAL A 11 18.33 -25.01 3.97
CA VAL A 11 17.38 -26.13 3.99
C VAL A 11 18.05 -27.46 3.71
N TYR A 12 17.50 -28.53 4.30
CA TYR A 12 17.94 -29.88 4.04
C TYR A 12 17.20 -30.47 2.84
N LYS A 13 17.88 -30.62 1.72
CA LYS A 13 17.28 -31.02 0.43
C LYS A 13 17.13 -32.52 0.34
N ARG A 14 15.93 -32.99 -0.01
CA ARG A 14 15.59 -34.38 -0.29
C ARG A 14 15.07 -34.47 -1.72
N GLN A 15 15.81 -35.10 -2.61
CA GLN A 15 15.41 -35.22 -4.01
C GLN A 15 14.62 -36.51 -4.23
N VAL A 16 13.46 -36.38 -4.89
CA VAL A 16 12.67 -37.48 -5.41
C VAL A 16 12.47 -37.24 -6.89
N GLU A 17 12.93 -38.16 -7.73
CA GLU A 17 12.84 -38.01 -9.17
C GLU A 17 12.51 -39.32 -9.89
N GLY A 18 11.95 -39.23 -11.09
CA GLY A 18 11.68 -40.34 -11.97
C GLY A 18 10.50 -40.12 -12.89
N THR A 19 10.32 -41.08 -13.78
CA THR A 19 9.25 -41.12 -14.78
C THR A 19 8.25 -42.25 -14.56
N ASP A 20 8.64 -43.26 -13.78
CA ASP A 20 7.83 -44.44 -13.50
C ASP A 20 7.11 -44.29 -12.16
N PRO A 21 5.77 -44.10 -12.12
CA PRO A 21 5.02 -43.94 -10.89
C PRO A 21 5.21 -45.09 -9.89
N GLU A 22 5.33 -46.32 -10.33
CA GLU A 22 5.50 -47.48 -9.47
C GLU A 22 6.82 -47.44 -8.68
N LYS A 23 7.84 -46.76 -9.21
CA LYS A 23 9.13 -46.56 -8.57
C LYS A 23 9.17 -45.28 -7.75
N VAL A 24 8.56 -44.19 -8.26
CA VAL A 24 8.59 -42.87 -7.62
C VAL A 24 7.72 -42.82 -6.36
N HIS A 25 6.54 -43.46 -6.37
CA HIS A 25 5.62 -43.39 -5.21
C HIS A 25 6.22 -44.00 -3.93
N PRO A 26 6.86 -45.20 -3.93
CA PRO A 26 7.50 -45.72 -2.72
C PRO A 26 8.63 -44.80 -2.18
N VAL A 27 9.44 -44.23 -3.08
CA VAL A 27 10.52 -43.30 -2.70
C VAL A 27 9.94 -42.01 -2.09
N MET A 28 8.85 -41.48 -2.66
CA MET A 28 8.16 -40.33 -2.11
C MET A 28 7.59 -40.64 -0.72
N ALA A 29 6.94 -41.80 -0.54
CA ALA A 29 6.38 -42.21 0.75
C ALA A 29 7.47 -42.31 1.83
N GLU A 30 8.59 -42.95 1.55
CA GLU A 30 9.73 -43.03 2.47
C GLU A 30 10.31 -41.63 2.78
N THR A 31 10.40 -40.77 1.76
CA THR A 31 10.88 -39.39 1.92
C THR A 31 9.95 -38.55 2.81
N LEU A 32 8.64 -38.69 2.63
CA LEU A 32 7.64 -38.01 3.49
C LEU A 32 7.74 -38.45 4.95
N ASP A 33 7.90 -39.75 5.22
CA ASP A 33 8.06 -40.24 6.59
C ASP A 33 9.32 -39.67 7.26
N LYS A 34 10.43 -39.58 6.55
CA LYS A 34 11.68 -38.96 7.01
C LYS A 34 11.47 -37.46 7.30
N VAL A 35 10.89 -36.72 6.34
CA VAL A 35 10.62 -35.28 6.47
C VAL A 35 9.70 -34.99 7.66
N ILE A 36 8.62 -35.74 7.81
CA ILE A 36 7.70 -35.57 8.94
C ILE A 36 8.41 -35.81 10.28
N THR A 37 9.28 -36.82 10.34
CA THR A 37 10.06 -37.12 11.55
C THR A 37 11.04 -36.00 11.87
N GLU A 38 11.74 -35.45 10.89
CA GLU A 38 12.64 -34.32 11.02
C GLU A 38 11.90 -33.07 11.52
N ILE A 39 10.76 -32.73 10.89
CA ILE A 39 9.91 -31.60 11.31
C ILE A 39 9.48 -31.75 12.77
N LYS A 40 9.02 -32.95 13.18
CA LYS A 40 8.61 -33.21 14.56
C LYS A 40 9.77 -33.08 15.55
N THR A 41 10.96 -33.50 15.16
CA THR A 41 12.19 -33.35 15.96
C THR A 41 12.53 -31.88 16.15
N ILE A 42 12.59 -31.09 15.07
CA ILE A 42 12.83 -29.63 15.12
C ILE A 42 11.81 -28.96 16.03
N GLN A 43 10.52 -29.27 15.89
CA GLN A 43 9.45 -28.70 16.72
C GLN A 43 9.61 -29.08 18.21
N ALA A 44 9.99 -30.33 18.48
CA ALA A 44 10.19 -30.79 19.87
C ALA A 44 11.39 -30.12 20.53
N GLU A 45 12.48 -29.94 19.80
CA GLU A 45 13.67 -29.24 20.26
C GLU A 45 13.40 -27.75 20.53
N ALA A 46 12.74 -27.08 19.59
CA ALA A 46 12.38 -25.68 19.74
C ALA A 46 11.48 -25.41 20.96
N ARG A 47 10.56 -26.34 21.28
CA ARG A 47 9.69 -26.25 22.47
C ARG A 47 10.39 -26.48 23.79
N LYS A 48 11.58 -27.08 23.81
CA LYS A 48 12.39 -27.30 25.02
C LYS A 48 13.21 -26.07 25.41
N GLY A 49 13.55 -25.23 24.39
CA GLY A 49 14.37 -24.05 24.57
C GLY A 49 13.56 -22.81 24.95
N LYS A 50 14.26 -21.73 25.25
CA LYS A 50 13.66 -20.41 25.35
C LYS A 50 13.61 -19.78 23.96
N ALA A 51 12.56 -19.01 23.68
CA ALA A 51 12.41 -18.32 22.40
C ALA A 51 13.59 -17.36 22.08
N GLU A 52 14.19 -16.78 23.11
CA GLU A 52 15.34 -15.87 23.01
C GLU A 52 16.62 -16.58 22.53
N ASP A 53 16.73 -17.89 22.77
CA ASP A 53 17.87 -18.72 22.39
C ASP A 53 17.62 -19.49 21.07
N ALA A 54 16.47 -19.28 20.43
CA ALA A 54 16.09 -19.99 19.21
C ALA A 54 17.07 -19.68 18.06
N LYS A 55 17.43 -20.73 17.35
CA LYS A 55 18.26 -20.64 16.12
C LYS A 55 17.42 -21.11 14.95
N MET A 56 17.76 -20.62 13.76
CA MET A 56 17.15 -21.08 12.52
C MET A 56 17.47 -22.57 12.33
N PRO A 57 16.45 -23.45 12.26
CA PRO A 57 16.68 -24.84 11.94
C PRO A 57 16.82 -25.03 10.44
N GLN A 58 17.55 -26.04 10.03
CA GLN A 58 17.54 -26.48 8.65
C GLN A 58 16.26 -27.28 8.36
N TRP A 59 15.27 -26.61 7.77
CA TRP A 59 14.02 -27.24 7.39
C TRP A 59 14.21 -28.22 6.24
N PRO A 60 13.58 -29.40 6.25
CA PRO A 60 13.62 -30.31 5.11
C PRO A 60 12.77 -29.76 3.95
N VAL A 61 13.31 -29.86 2.74
CA VAL A 61 12.64 -29.51 1.49
C VAL A 61 12.70 -30.70 0.53
N ILE A 62 11.54 -31.08 -0.03
CA ILE A 62 11.46 -32.12 -1.06
C ILE A 62 11.56 -31.47 -2.43
N LEU A 63 12.59 -31.81 -3.18
CA LEU A 63 12.74 -31.46 -4.59
C LEU A 63 12.14 -32.59 -5.44
N PHE A 64 10.91 -32.37 -5.92
CA PHE A 64 10.21 -33.37 -6.71
C PHE A 64 10.39 -33.07 -8.20
N ARG A 65 11.09 -33.98 -8.90
CA ARG A 65 11.48 -33.83 -10.30
C ARG A 65 10.84 -34.88 -11.17
N THR A 66 9.91 -34.47 -12.01
CA THR A 66 9.19 -35.33 -12.97
C THR A 66 9.11 -34.63 -14.33
N PRO A 67 8.84 -35.37 -15.42
CA PRO A 67 8.55 -34.74 -16.71
C PRO A 67 7.31 -33.84 -16.62
N LYS A 68 7.30 -32.77 -17.38
CA LYS A 68 6.10 -31.92 -17.53
C LYS A 68 4.95 -32.75 -18.11
N GLY A 69 3.76 -32.66 -17.50
CA GLY A 69 2.61 -33.48 -17.90
C GLY A 69 2.71 -34.95 -17.44
N TRP A 70 3.56 -35.24 -16.45
CA TRP A 70 3.75 -36.57 -15.89
C TRP A 70 2.42 -37.21 -15.48
N THR A 71 2.28 -38.53 -15.80
CA THR A 71 1.05 -39.34 -15.70
C THR A 71 -0.05 -38.99 -16.71
N GLY A 72 0.09 -37.94 -17.50
CA GLY A 72 -0.77 -37.68 -18.66
C GLY A 72 -0.43 -38.62 -19.85
N PRO A 73 -1.14 -38.49 -20.99
CA PRO A 73 -0.78 -39.15 -22.20
C PRO A 73 0.64 -38.77 -22.65
N GLN A 74 1.44 -39.79 -23.00
CA GLN A 74 2.80 -39.54 -23.50
C GLN A 74 2.78 -38.89 -24.89
N THR A 75 1.82 -39.29 -25.71
CA THR A 75 1.65 -38.78 -27.07
C THR A 75 0.17 -38.49 -27.35
N TRP A 76 -0.09 -37.58 -28.26
CA TRP A 76 -1.41 -37.26 -28.77
C TRP A 76 -1.33 -36.91 -30.26
N ASP A 77 -2.15 -37.57 -31.09
CA ASP A 77 -2.16 -37.40 -32.55
C ASP A 77 -0.77 -37.52 -33.21
N GLY A 78 0.06 -38.40 -32.68
CA GLY A 78 1.42 -38.65 -33.18
C GLY A 78 2.48 -37.67 -32.65
N GLU A 79 2.09 -36.67 -31.88
CA GLU A 79 3.00 -35.71 -31.28
C GLU A 79 3.31 -36.07 -29.82
N GLN A 80 4.55 -35.83 -29.37
CA GLN A 80 4.94 -36.03 -27.98
C GLN A 80 4.35 -34.93 -27.10
N LEU A 81 3.61 -35.31 -26.06
CA LEU A 81 3.08 -34.41 -25.02
C LEU A 81 3.99 -34.38 -23.80
N GLU A 82 4.17 -35.52 -23.12
CA GLU A 82 4.95 -35.58 -21.88
C GLU A 82 6.37 -35.07 -22.09
N GLY A 83 6.83 -34.21 -21.17
CA GLY A 83 8.15 -33.59 -21.21
C GLY A 83 8.28 -32.40 -22.16
N THR A 84 7.23 -32.04 -22.88
CA THR A 84 7.26 -30.94 -23.85
C THR A 84 6.31 -29.76 -23.46
N PHE A 85 6.43 -28.65 -24.19
CA PHE A 85 5.52 -27.51 -24.02
C PHE A 85 4.05 -27.85 -24.34
N ARG A 86 3.79 -28.89 -25.15
CA ARG A 86 2.44 -29.33 -25.51
C ARG A 86 1.64 -29.86 -24.33
N ALA A 87 2.29 -30.31 -23.26
CA ALA A 87 1.63 -30.70 -22.01
C ALA A 87 1.16 -29.50 -21.17
N HIS A 88 1.22 -28.27 -21.70
CA HIS A 88 0.76 -27.06 -21.04
C HIS A 88 -0.66 -26.67 -21.50
N GLN A 89 -1.40 -25.94 -20.69
CA GLN A 89 -2.77 -25.46 -20.96
C GLN A 89 -3.78 -26.62 -21.15
N VAL A 90 -4.36 -26.73 -22.34
CA VAL A 90 -5.33 -27.80 -22.70
C VAL A 90 -4.64 -28.75 -23.68
N PRO A 91 -3.92 -29.75 -23.18
CA PRO A 91 -3.12 -30.63 -24.03
C PRO A 91 -3.97 -31.59 -24.90
N ILE A 92 -5.24 -31.79 -24.52
CA ILE A 92 -6.16 -32.71 -25.20
C ILE A 92 -7.39 -31.90 -25.61
N PRO A 93 -7.46 -31.39 -26.85
CA PRO A 93 -8.63 -30.70 -27.33
C PRO A 93 -9.76 -31.70 -27.61
N VAL A 94 -10.93 -31.43 -27.01
CA VAL A 94 -12.14 -32.22 -27.25
C VAL A 94 -13.27 -31.28 -27.65
N SER A 95 -13.95 -31.61 -28.74
CA SER A 95 -15.13 -30.87 -29.20
C SER A 95 -16.27 -31.80 -29.55
N SER A 96 -17.49 -31.28 -29.69
CA SER A 96 -18.64 -32.05 -30.17
C SER A 96 -18.51 -32.52 -31.63
N GLU A 97 -17.58 -31.93 -32.37
CA GLU A 97 -17.31 -32.26 -33.77
C GLU A 97 -16.23 -33.34 -33.93
N ASP A 98 -15.51 -33.61 -32.84
CA ASP A 98 -14.40 -34.60 -32.83
C ASP A 98 -14.59 -35.62 -31.71
N MET A 99 -15.41 -36.65 -32.03
CA MET A 99 -15.69 -37.74 -31.11
C MET A 99 -14.50 -38.70 -30.95
N GLU A 100 -13.57 -38.75 -31.91
CA GLU A 100 -12.35 -39.54 -31.78
C GLU A 100 -11.48 -39.06 -30.62
N HIS A 101 -11.34 -37.74 -30.47
CA HIS A 101 -10.63 -37.18 -29.33
C HIS A 101 -11.34 -37.43 -28.00
N ALA A 102 -12.68 -37.39 -27.98
CA ALA A 102 -13.45 -37.76 -26.80
C ALA A 102 -13.22 -39.22 -26.39
N ASP A 103 -13.24 -40.15 -27.35
CA ASP A 103 -12.99 -41.57 -27.09
C ASP A 103 -11.56 -41.81 -26.57
N LYS A 104 -10.55 -41.17 -27.18
CA LYS A 104 -9.15 -41.22 -26.70
C LYS A 104 -9.02 -40.69 -25.26
N LEU A 105 -9.72 -39.59 -24.93
CA LEU A 105 -9.75 -39.03 -23.56
C LEU A 105 -10.37 -40.00 -22.58
N VAL A 106 -11.49 -40.64 -22.95
CA VAL A 106 -12.16 -41.67 -22.13
C VAL A 106 -11.24 -42.86 -21.89
N ASP A 107 -10.55 -43.34 -22.92
CA ASP A 107 -9.64 -44.46 -22.80
C ASP A 107 -8.44 -44.15 -21.90
N TRP A 108 -7.89 -42.92 -21.99
CA TRP A 108 -6.86 -42.48 -21.06
C TRP A 108 -7.38 -42.39 -19.63
N LEU A 109 -8.56 -41.80 -19.37
CA LEU A 109 -9.18 -41.75 -18.05
C LEU A 109 -9.44 -43.14 -17.47
N LYS A 110 -9.88 -44.10 -18.29
CA LYS A 110 -10.05 -45.51 -17.90
C LYS A 110 -8.75 -46.19 -17.50
N SER A 111 -7.59 -45.74 -18.01
CA SER A 111 -6.30 -46.26 -17.60
C SER A 111 -5.99 -46.11 -16.13
N TYR A 112 -6.65 -45.15 -15.46
CA TYR A 112 -6.58 -44.96 -14.00
C TYR A 112 -7.47 -45.93 -13.21
N ARG A 113 -8.23 -46.79 -13.87
CA ARG A 113 -9.14 -47.80 -13.27
C ARG A 113 -10.11 -47.15 -12.25
N PRO A 114 -10.96 -46.18 -12.69
CA PRO A 114 -11.87 -45.48 -11.79
C PRO A 114 -12.85 -46.41 -11.08
N GLU A 115 -13.18 -47.57 -11.66
CA GLU A 115 -14.01 -48.62 -11.07
C GLU A 115 -13.42 -49.26 -9.80
N GLU A 116 -12.13 -49.12 -9.56
CA GLU A 116 -11.48 -49.56 -8.31
C GLU A 116 -11.55 -48.46 -7.22
N LEU A 117 -11.80 -47.21 -7.63
CA LEU A 117 -11.79 -46.03 -6.75
C LEU A 117 -13.20 -45.58 -6.35
N PHE A 118 -14.18 -45.82 -7.22
CA PHE A 118 -15.56 -45.37 -7.07
C PHE A 118 -16.54 -46.54 -7.30
N ASP A 119 -17.65 -46.53 -6.55
CA ASP A 119 -18.79 -47.43 -6.73
C ASP A 119 -19.65 -47.01 -7.95
N GLU A 120 -20.65 -47.85 -8.29
CA GLU A 120 -21.58 -47.60 -9.39
C GLU A 120 -22.37 -46.28 -9.27
N THR A 121 -22.44 -45.68 -8.09
CA THR A 121 -23.08 -44.38 -7.84
C THR A 121 -22.12 -43.22 -7.94
N GLY A 122 -20.84 -43.45 -8.26
CA GLY A 122 -19.77 -42.45 -8.30
C GLY A 122 -19.25 -42.03 -6.93
N LYS A 123 -19.58 -42.76 -5.86
CA LYS A 123 -19.02 -42.49 -4.51
C LYS A 123 -17.71 -43.25 -4.35
N ILE A 124 -16.77 -42.61 -3.66
CA ILE A 124 -15.50 -43.25 -3.33
C ILE A 124 -15.73 -44.51 -2.48
N VAL A 125 -15.00 -45.59 -2.78
CA VAL A 125 -15.10 -46.85 -2.04
C VAL A 125 -14.71 -46.70 -0.57
N ASP A 126 -15.27 -47.56 0.31
CA ASP A 126 -15.11 -47.38 1.76
C ASP A 126 -13.66 -47.55 2.21
N GLU A 127 -12.87 -48.37 1.61
CA GLU A 127 -11.44 -48.58 1.89
C GLU A 127 -10.64 -47.27 1.71
N LEU A 128 -10.95 -46.48 0.70
CA LEU A 128 -10.33 -45.15 0.49
C LEU A 128 -10.88 -44.09 1.45
N LYS A 129 -12.14 -44.17 1.87
CA LYS A 129 -12.71 -43.29 2.89
C LYS A 129 -11.99 -43.47 4.22
N GLU A 130 -11.55 -44.69 4.57
CA GLU A 130 -10.82 -44.93 5.81
C GLU A 130 -9.45 -44.27 5.85
N ILE A 131 -8.79 -44.08 4.70
CA ILE A 131 -7.51 -43.36 4.59
C ILE A 131 -7.69 -41.84 4.78
N SER A 132 -8.87 -41.32 4.43
CA SER A 132 -9.13 -39.87 4.50
C SER A 132 -9.09 -39.35 5.95
N PRO A 133 -8.48 -38.17 6.18
CA PRO A 133 -8.46 -37.56 7.51
C PRO A 133 -9.86 -37.37 8.07
N LYS A 134 -10.04 -37.64 9.37
CA LYS A 134 -11.32 -37.50 10.08
C LYS A 134 -11.22 -36.47 11.20
N GLY A 135 -12.34 -35.82 11.54
CA GLY A 135 -12.41 -34.83 12.62
C GLY A 135 -11.38 -33.69 12.45
N ASP A 136 -10.70 -33.36 13.50
CA ASP A 136 -9.72 -32.26 13.56
C ASP A 136 -8.47 -32.45 12.67
N ARG A 137 -8.31 -33.61 12.08
CA ARG A 137 -7.23 -33.87 11.12
C ARG A 137 -7.57 -33.40 9.69
N ARG A 138 -8.82 -33.01 9.42
CA ARG A 138 -9.21 -32.44 8.14
C ARG A 138 -8.75 -31.01 8.02
N MET A 139 -8.25 -30.62 6.86
CA MET A 139 -7.92 -29.22 6.56
C MET A 139 -9.15 -28.31 6.76
N SER A 140 -10.34 -28.78 6.37
CA SER A 140 -11.61 -28.06 6.50
C SER A 140 -12.10 -27.85 7.95
N THR A 141 -11.53 -28.52 8.94
CA THR A 141 -11.85 -28.27 10.36
C THR A 141 -10.94 -27.24 11.02
N ASN A 142 -9.84 -26.87 10.34
CA ASN A 142 -8.98 -25.79 10.82
C ASN A 142 -9.67 -24.43 10.56
N PRO A 143 -9.96 -23.63 11.60
CA PRO A 143 -10.65 -22.35 11.41
C PRO A 143 -9.95 -21.40 10.44
N ILE A 144 -8.61 -21.41 10.40
CA ILE A 144 -7.84 -20.53 9.50
C ILE A 144 -8.10 -20.89 8.02
N THR A 145 -8.21 -22.17 7.69
CA THR A 145 -8.44 -22.64 6.31
C THR A 145 -9.93 -22.71 5.95
N ASN A 146 -10.79 -22.82 6.94
CA ASN A 146 -12.24 -22.95 6.76
C ASN A 146 -13.00 -21.77 7.39
N GLY A 147 -13.12 -20.69 6.67
CA GLY A 147 -13.86 -19.50 7.07
C GLY A 147 -13.02 -18.44 7.79
N GLY A 148 -11.81 -18.78 8.24
CA GLY A 148 -10.98 -17.87 9.02
C GLY A 148 -11.35 -17.81 10.50
N ILE A 149 -10.69 -16.97 11.23
CA ILE A 149 -10.95 -16.66 12.65
C ILE A 149 -11.37 -15.21 12.79
N ASP A 150 -12.11 -14.88 13.83
CA ASP A 150 -12.43 -13.48 14.12
C ASP A 150 -11.13 -12.70 14.40
N PRO A 151 -11.03 -11.45 13.93
CA PRO A 151 -9.88 -10.61 14.22
C PRO A 151 -9.64 -10.50 15.73
N LYS A 152 -8.39 -10.64 16.14
CA LYS A 152 -8.02 -10.39 17.53
C LYS A 152 -8.24 -8.91 17.84
N PRO A 153 -8.89 -8.57 18.95
CA PRO A 153 -9.02 -7.18 19.35
C PRO A 153 -7.65 -6.50 19.41
N MET A 154 -7.59 -5.28 18.90
CA MET A 154 -6.42 -4.43 19.01
C MET A 154 -6.72 -3.27 19.95
N THR A 155 -5.84 -3.02 20.90
CA THR A 155 -5.87 -1.84 21.77
C THR A 155 -5.13 -0.73 21.06
N MET A 156 -5.83 0.36 20.72
CA MET A 156 -5.21 1.53 20.12
C MET A 156 -4.79 2.54 21.19
N PRO A 157 -3.54 2.99 21.21
CA PRO A 157 -3.12 4.09 22.07
C PRO A 157 -3.85 5.37 21.61
N ASN A 158 -4.22 6.23 22.57
CA ASN A 158 -4.80 7.52 22.23
C ASN A 158 -3.80 8.38 21.45
N TRP A 159 -3.95 8.46 20.14
CA TRP A 159 -3.00 9.14 19.25
C TRP A 159 -2.86 10.65 19.56
N LYS A 160 -3.88 11.29 20.14
CA LYS A 160 -3.85 12.72 20.50
C LYS A 160 -2.77 13.04 21.55
N GLN A 161 -2.28 12.05 22.31
CA GLN A 161 -1.18 12.27 23.24
C GLN A 161 0.17 12.58 22.58
N TYR A 162 0.32 12.23 21.29
CA TYR A 162 1.53 12.50 20.50
C TYR A 162 1.36 13.71 19.59
N ALA A 163 0.16 14.32 19.58
CA ALA A 163 -0.16 15.40 18.66
C ALA A 163 0.77 16.58 18.80
N ILE A 164 1.17 17.13 17.67
CA ILE A 164 1.94 18.36 17.57
C ILE A 164 1.01 19.55 17.86
N ASP A 165 1.48 20.48 18.67
CA ASP A 165 0.77 21.74 18.88
C ASP A 165 0.89 22.63 17.64
N THR A 166 -0.22 22.89 16.99
CA THR A 166 -0.35 23.72 15.79
C THR A 166 -1.23 24.95 16.03
N THR A 167 -1.26 25.47 17.27
CA THR A 167 -1.99 26.71 17.59
C THR A 167 -1.69 27.84 16.61
N THR A 168 -0.47 27.89 16.10
CA THR A 168 -0.09 28.70 14.94
C THR A 168 0.26 27.75 13.78
N PRO A 169 -0.59 27.62 12.76
CA PRO A 169 -0.32 26.74 11.61
C PRO A 169 1.04 27.03 10.98
N GLY A 170 1.80 25.97 10.68
CA GLY A 170 3.10 26.06 10.03
C GLY A 170 4.26 26.55 10.90
N ALA A 171 4.04 26.87 12.19
CA ALA A 171 5.08 27.37 13.06
C ALA A 171 6.05 26.30 13.57
N VAL A 172 5.58 25.06 13.71
CA VAL A 172 6.34 23.91 14.21
C VAL A 172 6.78 23.04 13.07
N MET A 173 8.06 22.63 13.09
CA MET A 173 8.63 21.67 12.15
C MET A 173 8.66 20.29 12.79
N ALA A 174 8.15 19.26 12.11
CA ALA A 174 8.25 17.87 12.55
C ALA A 174 8.44 16.93 11.36
N GLN A 175 8.81 15.67 11.65
CA GLN A 175 8.87 14.57 10.69
C GLN A 175 7.70 13.64 11.01
N ASP A 176 6.75 13.51 10.10
CA ASP A 176 5.49 12.80 10.33
C ASP A 176 5.73 11.36 10.79
N MET A 177 6.63 10.63 10.11
CA MET A 177 6.98 9.25 10.45
C MET A 177 7.71 9.11 11.80
N ILE A 178 8.43 10.12 12.29
CA ILE A 178 9.01 10.09 13.65
C ILE A 178 7.90 10.19 14.71
N VAL A 179 6.94 11.07 14.49
CA VAL A 179 5.80 11.25 15.40
C VAL A 179 4.95 9.98 15.42
N PHE A 180 4.61 9.45 14.25
CA PHE A 180 3.90 8.18 14.12
C PHE A 180 4.68 7.01 14.76
N GLY A 181 6.00 7.00 14.67
CA GLY A 181 6.86 6.00 15.31
C GLY A 181 6.65 5.88 16.83
N GLN A 182 6.22 6.94 17.52
CA GLN A 182 5.86 6.90 18.93
C GLN A 182 4.53 6.17 19.15
N GLN A 183 3.52 6.47 18.33
CA GLN A 183 2.25 5.74 18.34
C GLN A 183 2.47 4.25 18.02
N ALA A 184 3.25 3.93 16.99
CA ALA A 184 3.58 2.56 16.59
C ALA A 184 4.31 1.78 17.69
N ARG A 185 5.22 2.44 18.46
CA ARG A 185 5.87 1.87 19.63
C ARG A 185 4.84 1.41 20.66
N ASP A 186 3.89 2.28 20.99
CA ASP A 186 2.89 1.99 22.01
C ASP A 186 1.85 0.98 21.51
N MET A 187 1.53 0.98 20.21
CA MET A 187 0.75 -0.10 19.57
C MET A 187 1.41 -1.47 19.79
N ILE A 188 2.74 -1.59 19.66
CA ILE A 188 3.47 -2.83 19.93
C ILE A 188 3.35 -3.20 21.41
N THR A 189 3.51 -2.23 22.29
CA THR A 189 3.49 -2.44 23.74
C THR A 189 2.13 -2.97 24.21
N GLU A 190 1.05 -2.38 23.70
CA GLU A 190 -0.32 -2.77 24.07
C GLU A 190 -0.81 -4.04 23.37
N ASN A 191 -0.17 -4.41 22.23
CA ASN A 191 -0.54 -5.58 21.43
C ASN A 191 0.63 -6.55 21.19
N PRO A 192 1.26 -7.09 22.23
CA PRO A 192 2.53 -7.83 22.13
C PRO A 192 2.44 -9.14 21.34
N THR A 193 1.24 -9.67 21.09
CA THR A 193 1.05 -10.96 20.42
C THR A 193 0.30 -10.89 19.09
N ASN A 194 -0.36 -9.77 18.79
CA ASN A 194 -1.26 -9.64 17.65
C ASN A 194 -0.99 -8.44 16.74
N PHE A 195 0.13 -7.73 16.96
CA PHE A 195 0.57 -6.65 16.07
C PHE A 195 2.03 -6.82 15.66
N ARG A 196 2.35 -6.56 14.40
CA ARG A 196 3.70 -6.57 13.82
C ARG A 196 3.87 -5.50 12.76
N ILE A 197 5.12 -5.08 12.58
CA ILE A 197 5.57 -4.19 11.51
C ILE A 197 6.41 -5.00 10.53
N PHE A 198 6.22 -4.73 9.25
CA PHE A 198 6.94 -5.38 8.16
C PHE A 198 7.63 -4.33 7.29
N GLY A 199 8.84 -4.62 6.84
CA GLY A 199 9.62 -3.73 5.99
C GLY A 199 10.79 -4.45 5.32
N PRO A 200 11.30 -3.90 4.19
CA PRO A 200 12.41 -4.49 3.43
C PRO A 200 13.76 -3.89 3.89
N ASP A 201 14.12 -4.06 5.16
CA ASP A 201 15.31 -3.46 5.83
C ASP A 201 15.26 -1.91 5.90
N GLU A 202 14.07 -1.35 6.02
CA GLU A 202 13.85 0.10 5.93
C GLU A 202 13.23 0.74 7.19
N THR A 203 13.05 0.02 8.29
CA THR A 203 12.41 0.57 9.49
C THR A 203 13.09 1.85 9.98
N LYS A 204 14.42 1.89 9.99
CA LYS A 204 15.20 3.06 10.42
C LYS A 204 15.14 4.18 9.37
N SER A 205 15.28 3.86 8.09
CA SER A 205 15.21 4.85 7.01
C SER A 205 13.83 5.46 6.86
N ASN A 206 12.78 4.71 7.19
CA ASN A 206 11.38 5.18 7.27
C ASN A 206 11.06 5.93 8.58
N ARG A 207 12.08 6.23 9.42
CA ARG A 207 11.96 6.98 10.67
C ARG A 207 11.12 6.31 11.77
N LEU A 208 10.92 5.00 11.68
CA LEU A 208 10.16 4.21 12.66
C LEU A 208 11.03 3.66 13.82
N ASN A 209 12.29 4.08 13.93
CA ASN A 209 13.24 3.54 14.91
C ASN A 209 12.81 3.65 16.38
N LYS A 210 11.81 4.48 16.70
CA LYS A 210 11.21 4.55 18.03
C LYS A 210 10.58 3.22 18.50
N VAL A 211 10.19 2.36 17.59
CA VAL A 211 9.65 1.04 17.93
C VAL A 211 10.69 0.15 18.61
N PHE A 212 11.98 0.37 18.33
CA PHE A 212 13.07 -0.38 18.95
C PHE A 212 13.34 -0.03 20.42
N ASP A 213 12.66 0.96 20.97
CA ASP A 213 12.66 1.22 22.41
C ASP A 213 11.95 0.10 23.20
N VAL A 214 11.05 -0.69 22.55
CA VAL A 214 10.22 -1.72 23.17
C VAL A 214 10.29 -3.11 22.52
N THR A 215 10.93 -3.23 21.38
CA THR A 215 11.04 -4.49 20.63
C THR A 215 12.33 -4.55 19.83
N ASN A 216 12.55 -5.69 19.14
CA ASN A 216 13.65 -5.88 18.20
C ASN A 216 13.12 -6.30 16.82
N ARG A 217 14.01 -6.28 15.82
CA ARG A 217 13.87 -7.07 14.61
C ARG A 217 13.91 -8.55 14.98
N GLN A 218 12.97 -9.33 14.47
CA GLN A 218 13.04 -10.77 14.60
C GLN A 218 14.08 -11.31 13.64
N TRP A 219 15.17 -11.83 14.19
CA TRP A 219 16.34 -12.30 13.45
C TRP A 219 16.85 -13.61 14.02
N MET A 220 16.89 -14.67 13.22
CA MET A 220 17.30 -16.01 13.67
C MET A 220 18.63 -16.45 13.07
N GLU A 221 19.20 -15.68 12.14
CA GLU A 221 20.51 -15.92 11.56
C GLU A 221 21.65 -15.45 12.49
N PRO A 222 22.91 -15.83 12.21
CA PRO A 222 24.07 -15.33 12.94
C PRO A 222 24.11 -13.80 12.98
N LYS A 223 24.48 -13.24 14.12
CA LYS A 223 24.58 -11.81 14.34
C LYS A 223 26.03 -11.37 14.28
N ASN A 224 26.28 -10.23 13.66
CA ASN A 224 27.58 -9.55 13.68
C ASN A 224 27.64 -8.57 14.87
N SER A 225 28.83 -8.19 15.27
CA SER A 225 29.03 -7.23 16.37
C SER A 225 28.52 -5.82 16.07
N THR A 226 28.26 -5.53 14.79
CA THR A 226 27.74 -4.24 14.30
C THR A 226 26.23 -4.22 14.11
N ASP A 227 25.57 -5.37 14.27
CA ASP A 227 24.12 -5.47 14.08
C ASP A 227 23.38 -4.85 15.26
N GLU A 228 22.38 -4.01 14.95
CA GLU A 228 21.58 -3.31 15.94
C GLU A 228 20.15 -3.88 15.98
N TRP A 229 19.58 -3.95 17.18
CA TRP A 229 18.17 -4.33 17.43
C TRP A 229 17.76 -5.70 16.89
N GLN A 230 18.66 -6.65 16.77
CA GLN A 230 18.36 -8.01 16.31
C GLN A 230 18.19 -8.98 17.48
N SER A 231 17.13 -9.80 17.45
CA SER A 231 16.84 -10.85 18.40
C SER A 231 16.06 -11.98 17.73
N SER A 232 16.16 -13.21 18.26
CA SER A 232 15.29 -14.32 17.82
C SER A 232 13.79 -14.06 18.11
N VAL A 233 13.50 -13.09 18.97
CA VAL A 233 12.15 -12.60 19.25
C VAL A 233 12.06 -11.13 18.91
N GLY A 234 10.94 -10.71 18.34
CA GLY A 234 10.72 -9.32 17.96
C GLY A 234 9.38 -9.12 17.29
N ARG A 235 8.94 -7.86 17.21
CA ARG A 235 7.67 -7.50 16.55
C ARG A 235 7.88 -6.82 15.20
N VAL A 236 9.13 -6.63 14.80
CA VAL A 236 9.50 -6.06 13.51
C VAL A 236 10.10 -7.16 12.63
N ILE A 237 9.54 -7.36 11.47
CA ILE A 237 10.05 -8.24 10.40
C ILE A 237 10.66 -7.33 9.34
N ASP A 238 11.97 -7.18 9.37
CA ASP A 238 12.69 -6.16 8.62
C ASP A 238 14.14 -6.67 8.34
N GLY A 239 14.26 -7.62 7.47
CA GLY A 239 15.51 -8.35 7.33
C GLY A 239 16.12 -8.43 5.93
N GLN A 240 15.35 -8.23 4.87
CA GLN A 240 15.81 -8.37 3.50
C GLN A 240 15.22 -7.26 2.64
N LEU A 241 15.99 -6.79 1.66
CA LEU A 241 15.52 -5.87 0.61
C LEU A 241 14.60 -6.62 -0.37
N SER A 242 13.44 -6.98 0.13
CA SER A 242 12.42 -7.70 -0.62
C SER A 242 11.02 -7.25 -0.19
N GLU A 243 10.44 -6.35 -0.94
CA GLU A 243 9.08 -5.85 -0.76
C GLU A 243 8.06 -6.98 -0.88
N HIS A 244 8.25 -7.89 -1.84
CA HIS A 244 7.40 -9.07 -2.03
C HIS A 244 7.33 -9.95 -0.78
N GLN A 245 8.49 -10.19 -0.13
CA GLN A 245 8.53 -11.02 1.07
C GLN A 245 7.88 -10.31 2.25
N ALA A 246 8.17 -9.02 2.44
CA ALA A 246 7.64 -8.25 3.56
C ALA A 246 6.12 -8.09 3.46
N GLU A 247 5.61 -7.76 2.27
CA GLU A 247 4.19 -7.65 1.99
C GLU A 247 3.48 -9.02 2.12
N GLY A 248 4.05 -10.08 1.53
CA GLY A 248 3.48 -11.43 1.63
C GLY A 248 3.43 -11.97 3.06
N PHE A 249 4.40 -11.60 3.91
CA PHE A 249 4.32 -11.90 5.34
C PHE A 249 3.19 -11.14 6.02
N LEU A 250 2.97 -9.88 5.68
CA LEU A 250 1.83 -9.11 6.20
C LEU A 250 0.50 -9.73 5.75
N GLU A 251 0.34 -10.09 4.47
CA GLU A 251 -0.86 -10.79 3.98
C GLU A 251 -1.16 -12.04 4.81
N GLY A 252 -0.17 -12.92 4.96
CA GLY A 252 -0.32 -14.14 5.78
C GLY A 252 -0.67 -13.81 7.23
N TYR A 253 -0.11 -12.75 7.78
CA TYR A 253 -0.33 -12.34 9.16
C TYR A 253 -1.75 -11.84 9.41
N VAL A 254 -2.29 -10.97 8.54
CA VAL A 254 -3.66 -10.45 8.67
C VAL A 254 -4.71 -11.54 8.46
N LEU A 255 -4.46 -12.50 7.56
CA LEU A 255 -5.34 -13.66 7.35
C LEU A 255 -5.46 -14.58 8.57
N THR A 256 -4.54 -14.48 9.53
CA THR A 256 -4.63 -15.17 10.83
C THR A 256 -5.35 -14.34 11.89
N GLY A 257 -6.06 -13.26 11.52
CA GLY A 257 -6.80 -12.38 12.43
C GLY A 257 -5.91 -11.44 13.24
N ARG A 258 -4.67 -11.20 12.83
CA ARG A 258 -3.71 -10.30 13.48
C ARG A 258 -3.56 -9.02 12.68
N HIS A 259 -3.00 -7.98 13.30
CA HIS A 259 -2.87 -6.65 12.72
C HIS A 259 -1.42 -6.31 12.42
N GLY A 260 -1.21 -5.49 11.41
CA GLY A 260 0.12 -4.99 11.06
C GLY A 260 0.07 -3.98 9.95
N PHE A 261 1.23 -3.45 9.62
CA PHE A 261 1.44 -2.64 8.42
C PHE A 261 2.79 -2.96 7.78
N PHE A 262 2.87 -2.69 6.49
CA PHE A 262 4.08 -2.73 5.69
C PHE A 262 4.47 -1.30 5.31
N ALA A 263 5.69 -0.89 5.61
CA ALA A 263 6.23 0.43 5.25
C ALA A 263 7.41 0.28 4.29
N SER A 264 7.33 0.95 3.14
CA SER A 264 8.38 0.99 2.12
C SER A 264 8.40 2.32 1.39
N TYR A 265 9.43 2.57 0.57
CA TYR A 265 9.48 3.72 -0.30
C TYR A 265 8.35 3.66 -1.34
N GLU A 266 7.79 4.81 -1.67
CA GLU A 266 6.62 4.90 -2.55
C GLU A 266 6.82 4.20 -3.89
N SER A 267 7.93 4.48 -4.58
CA SER A 267 8.23 3.88 -5.88
C SER A 267 8.39 2.36 -5.82
N PHE A 268 8.83 1.81 -4.69
CA PHE A 268 9.03 0.37 -4.53
C PHE A 268 7.75 -0.39 -4.18
N LEU A 269 6.67 0.29 -3.79
CA LEU A 269 5.36 -0.33 -3.71
C LEU A 269 4.84 -0.81 -5.08
N ARG A 270 5.36 -0.27 -6.19
CA ARG A 270 5.10 -0.81 -7.53
C ARG A 270 5.55 -2.26 -7.69
N VAL A 271 6.59 -2.66 -6.95
CA VAL A 271 7.09 -4.04 -6.96
C VAL A 271 6.04 -5.04 -6.48
N VAL A 272 5.15 -4.65 -5.57
CA VAL A 272 4.10 -5.50 -5.01
C VAL A 272 2.72 -5.35 -5.66
N ASP A 273 2.57 -4.56 -6.72
CA ASP A 273 1.29 -4.34 -7.43
C ASP A 273 0.55 -5.64 -7.78
N SER A 274 1.31 -6.62 -8.27
CA SER A 274 0.77 -7.92 -8.64
C SER A 274 0.22 -8.67 -7.43
N MET A 275 0.89 -8.60 -6.29
CA MET A 275 0.45 -9.22 -5.04
C MET A 275 -0.80 -8.53 -4.50
N LEU A 276 -0.81 -7.20 -4.46
CA LEU A 276 -1.99 -6.41 -4.08
C LEU A 276 -3.20 -6.75 -4.95
N THR A 277 -2.99 -6.95 -6.25
CA THR A 277 -4.04 -7.39 -7.18
C THR A 277 -4.56 -8.80 -6.83
N GLN A 278 -3.68 -9.74 -6.46
CA GLN A 278 -4.09 -11.09 -6.04
C GLN A 278 -4.84 -11.05 -4.71
N HIS A 279 -4.34 -10.29 -3.73
CA HIS A 279 -5.01 -10.08 -2.45
C HIS A 279 -6.42 -9.49 -2.64
N PHE A 280 -6.55 -8.44 -3.45
CA PHE A 280 -7.84 -7.84 -3.82
C PHE A 280 -8.81 -8.85 -4.43
N LYS A 281 -8.35 -9.67 -5.41
CA LYS A 281 -9.19 -10.68 -6.07
C LYS A 281 -9.65 -11.77 -5.10
N TRP A 282 -8.75 -12.21 -4.22
CA TRP A 282 -9.07 -13.15 -3.17
C TRP A 282 -10.08 -12.55 -2.19
N MET A 283 -9.83 -11.35 -1.71
CA MET A 283 -10.68 -10.60 -0.77
C MET A 283 -12.12 -10.46 -1.31
N ARG A 284 -12.24 -10.01 -2.57
CA ARG A 284 -13.52 -9.90 -3.27
C ARG A 284 -14.29 -11.23 -3.33
N LYS A 285 -13.60 -12.35 -3.52
CA LYS A 285 -14.23 -13.67 -3.54
C LYS A 285 -14.60 -14.15 -2.15
N ALA A 286 -13.70 -13.96 -1.19
CA ALA A 286 -13.92 -14.39 0.19
C ALA A 286 -15.09 -13.66 0.85
N SER A 287 -15.20 -12.34 0.68
CA SER A 287 -16.26 -11.51 1.27
C SER A 287 -17.66 -11.82 0.71
N ALA A 288 -17.76 -12.45 -0.46
CA ALA A 288 -19.06 -12.88 -1.01
C ALA A 288 -19.67 -14.08 -0.27
N HIS A 289 -18.96 -14.71 0.67
CA HIS A 289 -19.41 -15.88 1.40
C HIS A 289 -19.73 -15.54 2.86
N ALA A 290 -21.00 -15.60 3.23
CA ALA A 290 -21.49 -15.27 4.58
C ALA A 290 -20.88 -16.12 5.72
N TRP A 291 -20.37 -17.31 5.43
CA TRP A 291 -19.68 -18.16 6.40
C TRP A 291 -18.22 -17.77 6.66
N ARG A 292 -17.65 -16.90 5.83
CA ARG A 292 -16.28 -16.41 6.00
C ARG A 292 -16.23 -15.29 7.02
N LYS A 293 -15.28 -15.41 7.96
CA LYS A 293 -15.02 -14.38 8.95
C LYS A 293 -14.33 -13.18 8.32
N GLU A 294 -14.56 -12.01 8.88
CA GLU A 294 -13.79 -10.82 8.57
C GLU A 294 -12.31 -11.01 8.99
N TYR A 295 -11.44 -10.24 8.40
CA TYR A 295 -10.01 -10.19 8.75
C TYR A 295 -9.55 -8.72 8.75
N PRO A 296 -8.46 -8.39 9.49
CA PRO A 296 -7.91 -7.04 9.55
C PRO A 296 -7.51 -6.53 8.18
N ALA A 297 -7.49 -5.22 8.02
CA ALA A 297 -7.05 -4.56 6.79
C ALA A 297 -5.58 -4.85 6.48
N LEU A 298 -5.25 -4.84 5.18
CA LEU A 298 -3.89 -4.81 4.67
C LEU A 298 -3.45 -3.34 4.61
N ASN A 299 -2.55 -2.93 5.51
CA ASN A 299 -2.13 -1.53 5.63
C ASN A 299 -0.74 -1.33 5.03
N LEU A 300 -0.64 -0.43 4.06
CA LEU A 300 0.59 -0.06 3.35
C LEU A 300 0.91 1.40 3.62
N ILE A 301 2.14 1.70 4.01
CA ILE A 301 2.62 3.07 4.19
C ILE A 301 3.68 3.35 3.14
N ALA A 302 3.36 4.20 2.19
CA ALA A 302 4.28 4.75 1.22
C ALA A 302 5.07 5.90 1.85
N THR A 303 6.37 5.72 1.98
CA THR A 303 7.30 6.74 2.48
C THR A 303 8.27 7.16 1.40
N SER A 304 9.16 8.10 1.67
CA SER A 304 10.10 8.60 0.65
C SER A 304 9.37 8.94 -0.63
N THR A 305 8.39 9.80 -0.50
CA THR A 305 7.45 10.18 -1.56
C THR A 305 8.16 10.80 -2.75
N VAL A 306 7.55 10.76 -3.91
CA VAL A 306 8.13 11.19 -5.18
C VAL A 306 8.80 12.57 -5.12
N PHE A 307 8.16 13.54 -4.46
CA PHE A 307 8.71 14.90 -4.31
C PHE A 307 9.82 15.05 -3.26
N GLN A 308 10.25 13.96 -2.63
CA GLN A 308 11.32 13.89 -1.64
C GLN A 308 12.49 13.03 -2.10
N GLN A 309 12.48 12.61 -3.36
CA GLN A 309 13.53 11.79 -3.98
C GLN A 309 14.43 12.59 -4.92
N ASP A 310 14.63 13.87 -4.60
CA ASP A 310 15.50 14.79 -5.29
C ASP A 310 16.95 14.31 -5.42
N HIS A 311 17.44 13.58 -4.41
CA HIS A 311 18.82 13.10 -4.34
C HIS A 311 19.02 11.69 -4.92
N ASN A 312 17.98 10.87 -5.05
CA ASN A 312 18.03 9.53 -5.62
C ASN A 312 17.70 9.50 -7.13
N GLY A 313 17.05 10.54 -7.63
CA GLY A 313 16.67 10.68 -9.02
C GLY A 313 15.50 9.80 -9.44
N TYR A 314 15.23 9.76 -10.72
CA TYR A 314 14.04 9.17 -11.34
C TYR A 314 13.77 7.70 -10.99
N THR A 315 14.77 6.91 -10.63
CA THR A 315 14.58 5.50 -10.23
C THR A 315 13.78 5.32 -8.94
N HIS A 316 13.66 6.39 -8.14
CA HIS A 316 12.92 6.42 -6.89
C HIS A 316 11.66 7.29 -6.96
N GLN A 317 11.27 7.72 -8.15
CA GLN A 317 10.22 8.71 -8.39
C GLN A 317 9.07 8.06 -9.19
N ASP A 318 8.14 7.36 -8.52
CA ASP A 318 6.96 6.75 -9.13
C ASP A 318 5.81 6.68 -8.11
N PRO A 319 4.76 7.51 -8.24
CA PRO A 319 3.55 7.46 -7.41
C PRO A 319 2.47 6.53 -7.98
N GLY A 320 2.76 5.72 -8.98
CA GLY A 320 1.78 4.98 -9.78
C GLY A 320 0.99 3.92 -9.02
N VAL A 321 1.41 3.54 -7.81
CA VAL A 321 0.64 2.63 -6.96
C VAL A 321 -0.75 3.18 -6.62
N LEU A 322 -0.89 4.50 -6.44
CA LEU A 322 -2.19 5.18 -6.24
C LEU A 322 -3.13 4.90 -7.41
N THR A 323 -2.73 5.26 -8.61
CA THR A 323 -3.56 5.04 -9.81
C THR A 323 -3.93 3.57 -9.99
N HIS A 324 -2.98 2.65 -9.73
CA HIS A 324 -3.23 1.22 -9.86
C HIS A 324 -4.31 0.71 -8.88
N LEU A 325 -4.25 1.13 -7.63
CA LEU A 325 -5.23 0.70 -6.62
C LEU A 325 -6.59 1.38 -6.83
N ALA A 326 -6.62 2.64 -7.25
CA ALA A 326 -7.84 3.37 -7.57
C ALA A 326 -8.72 2.66 -8.63
N GLU A 327 -8.12 1.89 -9.55
CA GLU A 327 -8.84 1.08 -10.54
C GLU A 327 -9.58 -0.13 -9.96
N LYS A 328 -9.39 -0.44 -8.69
CA LYS A 328 -10.04 -1.58 -8.05
C LYS A 328 -11.43 -1.18 -7.53
N LYS A 329 -12.21 -2.18 -7.11
CA LYS A 329 -13.53 -1.92 -6.51
C LYS A 329 -13.42 -1.11 -5.23
N PRO A 330 -14.11 0.02 -5.13
CA PRO A 330 -13.94 0.99 -4.05
C PRO A 330 -14.34 0.45 -2.67
N GLU A 331 -15.18 -0.58 -2.59
CA GLU A 331 -15.53 -1.19 -1.31
C GLU A 331 -14.31 -1.74 -0.57
N PHE A 332 -13.23 -2.09 -1.32
CA PHE A 332 -12.06 -2.77 -0.79
C PHE A 332 -10.79 -1.90 -0.75
N ILE A 333 -10.84 -0.67 -1.21
CA ILE A 333 -9.66 0.21 -1.30
C ILE A 333 -9.90 1.51 -0.53
N ARG A 334 -8.83 1.98 0.14
CA ARG A 334 -8.73 3.30 0.76
C ARG A 334 -7.39 3.90 0.38
N GLU A 335 -7.39 5.17 0.03
CA GLU A 335 -6.16 5.91 -0.31
C GLU A 335 -6.12 7.21 0.47
N TYR A 336 -5.25 7.23 1.45
CA TYR A 336 -5.09 8.34 2.36
C TYR A 336 -3.83 9.13 2.06
N LEU A 337 -3.98 10.44 1.94
CA LEU A 337 -2.92 11.41 1.70
C LEU A 337 -2.87 12.43 2.84
N PRO A 338 -2.48 12.02 4.05
CA PRO A 338 -2.40 12.92 5.19
C PRO A 338 -1.41 14.05 4.92
N ALA A 339 -1.76 15.27 5.32
CA ALA A 339 -0.99 16.46 5.03
C ALA A 339 0.16 16.71 6.03
N ASP A 340 0.08 16.15 7.24
CA ASP A 340 1.03 16.34 8.33
C ASP A 340 0.98 15.19 9.35
N ALA A 341 1.77 15.29 10.43
CA ALA A 341 1.88 14.25 11.46
C ALA A 341 0.56 14.00 12.20
N ASN A 342 -0.22 15.05 12.51
CA ASN A 342 -1.48 14.88 13.22
C ASN A 342 -2.50 14.12 12.36
N SER A 343 -2.62 14.50 11.10
CA SER A 343 -3.49 13.81 10.14
C SER A 343 -3.00 12.37 9.85
N LEU A 344 -1.68 12.12 9.80
CA LEU A 344 -1.15 10.75 9.67
C LEU A 344 -1.54 9.86 10.85
N MET A 345 -1.39 10.36 12.09
CA MET A 345 -1.75 9.56 13.27
C MET A 345 -3.25 9.25 13.33
N ALA A 346 -4.09 10.20 12.98
CA ALA A 346 -5.53 10.00 12.89
C ALA A 346 -5.91 8.99 11.79
N VAL A 347 -5.27 9.07 10.60
CA VAL A 347 -5.43 8.07 9.53
C VAL A 347 -5.04 6.69 10.01
N MET A 348 -3.88 6.56 10.66
CA MET A 348 -3.39 5.27 11.14
C MET A 348 -4.29 4.68 12.24
N ASP A 349 -4.84 5.50 13.13
CA ASP A 349 -5.80 5.07 14.12
C ASP A 349 -7.05 4.42 13.46
N LYS A 350 -7.57 5.05 12.42
CA LYS A 350 -8.69 4.53 11.63
C LYS A 350 -8.30 3.29 10.83
N ALA A 351 -7.22 3.34 10.06
CA ALA A 351 -6.79 2.28 9.16
C ALA A 351 -6.49 0.96 9.89
N MET A 352 -5.93 1.04 11.10
CA MET A 352 -5.65 -0.15 11.92
C MET A 352 -6.92 -0.81 12.48
N GLN A 353 -8.04 -0.14 12.46
CA GLN A 353 -9.35 -0.67 12.90
C GLN A 353 -10.20 -1.15 11.73
N ASP A 354 -9.84 -0.79 10.50
CA ASP A 354 -10.52 -1.24 9.28
C ASP A 354 -10.38 -2.76 9.08
N LYS A 355 -11.35 -3.32 8.35
CA LYS A 355 -11.41 -4.74 8.02
C LYS A 355 -11.72 -4.91 6.54
N GLN A 356 -11.19 -5.98 5.95
CA GLN A 356 -11.49 -6.40 4.58
C GLN A 356 -11.24 -5.29 3.55
N VAL A 357 -10.21 -4.48 3.77
CA VAL A 357 -9.77 -3.43 2.84
C VAL A 357 -8.24 -3.42 2.71
N ILE A 358 -7.77 -2.85 1.63
CA ILE A 358 -6.39 -2.44 1.44
C ILE A 358 -6.35 -0.93 1.71
N ASN A 359 -5.59 -0.51 2.70
CA ASN A 359 -5.31 0.89 2.98
C ASN A 359 -3.93 1.24 2.41
N LEU A 360 -3.87 2.22 1.53
CA LEU A 360 -2.64 2.87 1.10
C LEU A 360 -2.55 4.24 1.75
N ILE A 361 -1.49 4.49 2.50
CA ILE A 361 -1.23 5.74 3.21
C ILE A 361 0.08 6.34 2.67
N VAL A 362 0.01 7.52 2.06
CA VAL A 362 1.18 8.24 1.55
C VAL A 362 1.64 9.27 2.58
N SER A 363 2.84 9.13 3.12
CA SER A 363 3.35 9.96 4.22
C SER A 363 4.78 10.40 4.03
N SER A 364 5.15 11.48 4.71
CA SER A 364 6.48 12.08 4.67
C SER A 364 7.38 11.62 5.80
N LYS A 365 8.65 11.38 5.49
CA LYS A 365 9.72 11.17 6.48
C LYS A 365 10.67 12.36 6.65
N HIS A 366 10.47 13.43 5.91
CA HIS A 366 11.30 14.63 5.97
C HIS A 366 10.71 15.71 6.88
N PRO A 367 11.55 16.60 7.47
CA PRO A 367 11.05 17.72 8.26
C PRO A 367 10.20 18.66 7.41
N ARG A 368 9.06 19.07 7.99
CA ARG A 368 8.12 19.97 7.32
C ARG A 368 7.28 20.77 8.33
N PRO A 369 6.69 21.89 7.92
CA PRO A 369 5.72 22.61 8.74
C PRO A 369 4.50 21.76 9.04
N GLN A 370 3.97 21.89 10.25
CA GLN A 370 2.75 21.22 10.72
C GLN A 370 1.61 22.22 10.77
N PHE A 371 0.42 21.84 10.30
CA PHE A 371 -0.66 22.80 10.02
C PHE A 371 -1.93 22.53 10.81
N TYR A 372 -2.35 21.28 10.94
CA TYR A 372 -3.67 20.91 11.45
C TYR A 372 -3.61 20.52 12.92
N SER A 373 -4.51 21.08 13.72
CA SER A 373 -4.69 20.65 15.11
C SER A 373 -5.18 19.20 15.17
N ALA A 374 -5.05 18.55 16.33
CA ALA A 374 -5.54 17.21 16.53
C ALA A 374 -7.06 17.08 16.25
N ASN A 375 -7.86 18.11 16.56
CA ASN A 375 -9.28 18.08 16.27
C ASN A 375 -9.57 18.27 14.78
N GLU A 376 -8.88 19.15 14.10
CA GLU A 376 -9.00 19.32 12.65
C GLU A 376 -8.55 18.05 11.90
N ALA A 377 -7.48 17.42 12.35
CA ALA A 377 -7.01 16.16 11.79
C ALA A 377 -8.04 15.02 11.95
N GLU A 378 -8.69 14.92 13.11
CA GLU A 378 -9.77 13.96 13.34
C GLU A 378 -10.97 14.21 12.40
N GLU A 379 -11.43 15.46 12.28
CA GLU A 379 -12.50 15.82 11.36
C GLU A 379 -12.15 15.56 9.89
N LEU A 380 -10.92 15.89 9.48
CA LEU A 380 -10.41 15.60 8.13
C LEU A 380 -10.47 14.12 7.80
N VAL A 381 -10.04 13.27 8.72
CA VAL A 381 -10.04 11.80 8.51
C VAL A 381 -11.44 11.22 8.57
N GLU A 382 -12.32 11.75 9.42
CA GLU A 382 -13.70 11.33 9.53
C GLU A 382 -14.48 11.64 8.23
N LYS A 383 -14.35 12.86 7.73
CA LYS A 383 -15.03 13.34 6.52
C LYS A 383 -14.32 12.95 5.21
N GLY A 384 -13.02 12.72 5.26
CA GLY A 384 -12.14 12.48 4.12
C GLY A 384 -11.60 13.75 3.47
N LEU A 385 -12.25 14.88 3.66
CA LEU A 385 -11.81 16.22 3.22
C LEU A 385 -12.48 17.30 4.05
N LYS A 386 -11.93 18.53 3.99
CA LYS A 386 -12.50 19.68 4.71
C LYS A 386 -12.10 21.00 4.05
N VAL A 387 -13.03 21.96 4.03
CA VAL A 387 -12.70 23.38 3.83
C VAL A 387 -11.97 23.89 5.07
N ILE A 388 -10.83 24.52 4.87
CA ILE A 388 -9.97 25.00 5.95
C ILE A 388 -10.19 26.50 6.14
N ASP A 389 -10.95 26.87 7.16
CA ASP A 389 -11.39 28.24 7.40
C ASP A 389 -10.22 29.21 7.56
N TRP A 390 -9.17 28.84 8.30
CA TRP A 390 -8.02 29.73 8.52
C TRP A 390 -7.19 29.94 7.25
N ALA A 391 -7.28 29.05 6.24
CA ALA A 391 -6.62 29.16 4.95
C ALA A 391 -7.55 29.68 3.83
N SER A 392 -8.81 29.98 4.14
CA SER A 392 -9.81 30.49 3.19
C SER A 392 -10.07 31.99 3.39
N THR A 393 -10.42 32.71 2.33
CA THR A 393 -10.79 34.13 2.37
C THR A 393 -12.22 34.41 1.90
N ASP A 394 -12.96 33.37 1.50
CA ASP A 394 -14.35 33.48 1.05
C ASP A 394 -15.36 33.74 2.18
N ASN A 395 -14.96 33.55 3.46
CA ASN A 395 -15.79 33.74 4.64
C ASN A 395 -17.12 32.97 4.61
N GLY A 396 -17.14 31.80 3.94
CA GLY A 396 -18.33 30.97 3.73
C GLY A 396 -19.25 31.47 2.61
N GLU A 397 -18.86 32.51 1.88
CA GLU A 397 -19.56 32.95 0.67
C GLU A 397 -19.11 32.13 -0.54
N GLU A 398 -19.73 32.37 -1.70
CA GLU A 398 -19.28 31.77 -2.95
C GLU A 398 -17.85 32.25 -3.29
N PRO A 399 -16.88 31.32 -3.49
CA PRO A 399 -15.51 31.69 -3.79
C PRO A 399 -15.37 32.15 -5.24
N ASP A 400 -14.31 32.92 -5.53
CA ASP A 400 -13.88 33.22 -6.89
C ASP A 400 -13.03 32.08 -7.47
N VAL A 401 -12.32 31.35 -6.60
CA VAL A 401 -11.50 30.19 -6.92
C VAL A 401 -11.45 29.20 -5.75
N VAL A 402 -11.46 27.91 -6.07
CA VAL A 402 -11.20 26.84 -5.11
C VAL A 402 -9.76 26.37 -5.30
N ILE A 403 -8.96 26.33 -4.24
CA ILE A 403 -7.63 25.74 -4.22
C ILE A 403 -7.71 24.48 -3.37
N ALA A 404 -7.49 23.32 -3.98
CA ALA A 404 -7.56 22.03 -3.29
C ALA A 404 -6.19 21.36 -3.28
N ALA A 405 -5.91 20.60 -2.22
CA ALA A 405 -4.66 19.88 -2.09
C ALA A 405 -4.84 18.49 -1.50
N ALA A 406 -4.18 17.49 -2.09
CA ALA A 406 -4.12 16.12 -1.58
C ALA A 406 -2.66 15.63 -1.56
N GLY A 407 -2.14 15.40 -0.36
CA GLY A 407 -0.76 14.98 -0.10
C GLY A 407 0.05 16.05 0.61
N THR A 408 1.21 15.64 1.04
CA THR A 408 2.07 16.41 1.94
C THR A 408 2.67 17.65 1.27
N GLU A 409 3.39 17.50 0.18
CA GLU A 409 3.99 18.59 -0.59
C GLU A 409 2.92 19.42 -1.31
N PRO A 410 1.90 18.81 -1.94
CA PRO A 410 0.79 19.58 -2.51
C PRO A 410 0.11 20.51 -1.50
N ASN A 411 -0.14 20.05 -0.28
CA ASN A 411 -0.73 20.87 0.76
C ASN A 411 0.16 22.07 1.15
N LEU A 412 1.47 21.83 1.31
CA LEU A 412 2.44 22.90 1.61
C LEU A 412 2.46 23.97 0.52
N GLU A 413 2.55 23.55 -0.75
CA GLU A 413 2.66 24.48 -1.88
C GLU A 413 1.34 25.23 -2.13
N ALA A 414 0.21 24.55 -2.00
CA ALA A 414 -1.10 25.17 -2.14
C ALA A 414 -1.36 26.23 -1.04
N LEU A 415 -1.01 25.94 0.21
CA LEU A 415 -1.07 26.94 1.29
C LEU A 415 -0.15 28.14 1.01
N ALA A 416 1.05 27.89 0.50
CA ALA A 416 1.95 28.98 0.12
C ALA A 416 1.40 29.80 -1.05
N ALA A 417 0.75 29.16 -2.03
CA ALA A 417 0.07 29.84 -3.14
C ALA A 417 -1.07 30.73 -2.65
N VAL A 418 -1.90 30.24 -1.71
CA VAL A 418 -2.95 31.07 -1.06
C VAL A 418 -2.35 32.30 -0.38
N SER A 419 -1.22 32.14 0.32
CA SER A 419 -0.53 33.26 0.96
C SER A 419 -0.03 34.31 -0.05
N ILE A 420 0.51 33.87 -1.20
CA ILE A 420 0.97 34.74 -2.30
C ILE A 420 -0.22 35.48 -2.89
N LEU A 421 -1.30 34.78 -3.22
CA LEU A 421 -2.52 35.34 -3.81
C LEU A 421 -3.18 36.37 -2.88
N ASN A 422 -3.34 36.07 -1.59
CA ASN A 422 -3.93 36.97 -0.61
C ASN A 422 -3.11 38.27 -0.42
N LYS A 423 -1.79 38.16 -0.56
CA LYS A 423 -0.90 39.32 -0.51
C LYS A 423 -1.06 40.23 -1.74
N GLN A 424 -1.23 39.65 -2.91
CA GLN A 424 -1.31 40.35 -4.18
C GLN A 424 -2.75 40.83 -4.49
N PHE A 425 -3.73 39.97 -4.23
CA PHE A 425 -5.14 40.19 -4.56
C PHE A 425 -5.99 40.09 -3.29
N SER A 426 -5.97 41.14 -2.45
CA SER A 426 -6.60 41.14 -1.12
C SER A 426 -8.12 40.93 -1.14
N ASP A 427 -8.78 41.13 -2.27
CA ASP A 427 -10.23 41.01 -2.46
C ASP A 427 -10.63 39.66 -3.04
N LEU A 428 -9.67 38.84 -3.44
CA LEU A 428 -9.92 37.52 -4.01
C LEU A 428 -10.49 36.58 -2.94
N LYS A 429 -11.65 36.00 -3.24
CA LYS A 429 -12.31 35.01 -2.40
C LYS A 429 -11.76 33.62 -2.74
N ILE A 430 -10.91 33.10 -1.90
CA ILE A 430 -10.29 31.79 -2.03
C ILE A 430 -10.95 30.83 -1.05
N ARG A 431 -11.39 29.65 -1.52
CA ARG A 431 -11.74 28.52 -0.69
C ARG A 431 -10.61 27.50 -0.75
N PHE A 432 -10.02 27.20 0.42
CA PHE A 432 -8.98 26.18 0.49
C PHE A 432 -9.55 24.86 1.02
N VAL A 433 -9.29 23.76 0.29
CA VAL A 433 -9.79 22.43 0.60
C VAL A 433 -8.61 21.47 0.79
N ASN A 434 -8.50 20.84 1.96
CA ASN A 434 -7.59 19.72 2.14
C ASN A 434 -8.33 18.40 1.94
N VAL A 435 -7.76 17.49 1.13
CA VAL A 435 -8.32 16.19 0.80
C VAL A 435 -7.37 15.12 1.35
N VAL A 436 -7.86 14.32 2.32
CA VAL A 436 -7.12 13.23 2.94
C VAL A 436 -7.48 11.88 2.32
N ASP A 437 -8.76 11.58 2.09
CA ASP A 437 -9.23 10.39 1.36
C ASP A 437 -9.60 10.80 -0.07
N ILE A 438 -8.69 10.59 -1.01
CA ILE A 438 -8.88 11.04 -2.40
C ILE A 438 -10.07 10.32 -3.08
N LEU A 439 -10.35 9.07 -2.71
CA LEU A 439 -11.47 8.30 -3.28
C LEU A 439 -12.83 8.80 -2.80
N LYS A 440 -12.87 9.59 -1.72
CA LYS A 440 -14.08 10.25 -1.23
C LYS A 440 -14.67 11.25 -2.23
N LEU A 441 -13.86 11.75 -3.15
CA LEU A 441 -14.30 12.66 -4.21
C LEU A 441 -15.10 11.96 -5.33
N ARG A 442 -15.15 10.63 -5.37
CA ARG A 442 -15.92 9.87 -6.35
C ARG A 442 -17.42 10.03 -6.15
N HIS A 443 -18.16 9.92 -7.26
CA HIS A 443 -19.61 9.89 -7.21
C HIS A 443 -20.13 8.63 -6.47
N PRO A 444 -21.24 8.69 -5.70
CA PRO A 444 -21.78 7.55 -4.97
C PRO A 444 -22.14 6.32 -5.84
N ASP A 445 -22.43 6.51 -7.12
CA ASP A 445 -22.67 5.40 -8.05
C ASP A 445 -21.39 4.58 -8.32
N ILE A 446 -20.21 5.18 -8.14
CA ILE A 446 -18.92 4.52 -8.29
C ILE A 446 -18.42 4.03 -6.94
N ASP A 447 -18.37 4.90 -5.93
CA ASP A 447 -17.98 4.58 -4.55
C ASP A 447 -19.13 4.98 -3.59
N PRO A 448 -19.82 4.02 -2.95
CA PRO A 448 -20.91 4.34 -2.02
C PRO A 448 -20.53 5.28 -0.85
N ARG A 449 -19.23 5.46 -0.61
CA ARG A 449 -18.70 6.41 0.38
C ARG A 449 -18.50 7.81 -0.19
N GLY A 450 -18.58 7.95 -1.50
CA GLY A 450 -18.35 9.18 -2.23
C GLY A 450 -19.29 10.31 -1.82
N LEU A 451 -18.93 11.53 -2.18
CA LEU A 451 -19.79 12.70 -1.98
C LEU A 451 -20.96 12.67 -2.96
N THR A 452 -22.16 13.04 -2.51
CA THR A 452 -23.25 13.36 -3.44
C THR A 452 -22.90 14.58 -4.28
N ASP A 453 -23.65 14.83 -5.34
CA ASP A 453 -23.40 16.03 -6.16
C ASP A 453 -23.64 17.31 -5.37
N GLU A 454 -24.67 17.32 -4.51
CA GLU A 454 -24.93 18.49 -3.65
C GLU A 454 -23.77 18.76 -2.68
N GLU A 455 -23.23 17.71 -2.02
CA GLU A 455 -22.08 17.86 -1.12
C GLU A 455 -20.83 18.29 -1.87
N PHE A 456 -20.64 17.76 -3.09
CA PHE A 456 -19.49 18.12 -3.93
C PHE A 456 -19.59 19.56 -4.42
N ASP A 457 -20.75 19.99 -4.94
CA ASP A 457 -20.99 21.34 -5.47
C ASP A 457 -20.92 22.40 -4.35
N GLU A 458 -21.34 22.06 -3.12
CA GLU A 458 -21.17 22.97 -1.97
C GLU A 458 -19.70 23.28 -1.69
N ILE A 459 -18.81 22.31 -1.88
CA ILE A 459 -17.36 22.45 -1.62
C ILE A 459 -16.65 23.05 -2.84
N PHE A 460 -16.85 22.45 -4.02
CA PHE A 460 -16.10 22.73 -5.25
C PHE A 460 -16.80 23.65 -6.24
N THR A 461 -18.04 24.07 -5.92
CA THR A 461 -18.92 24.85 -6.81
C THR A 461 -19.27 24.13 -8.12
N THR A 462 -20.10 24.75 -8.95
CA THR A 462 -20.50 24.15 -10.25
C THR A 462 -19.78 24.77 -11.45
N ASP A 463 -19.09 25.92 -11.28
CA ASP A 463 -18.54 26.70 -12.39
C ASP A 463 -17.24 27.46 -12.07
N LYS A 464 -16.92 27.67 -10.77
CA LYS A 464 -15.70 28.40 -10.41
C LYS A 464 -14.45 27.60 -10.70
N PRO A 465 -13.32 28.24 -11.05
CA PRO A 465 -12.09 27.54 -11.29
C PRO A 465 -11.62 26.78 -10.03
N ILE A 466 -11.19 25.54 -10.24
CA ILE A 466 -10.59 24.68 -9.24
C ILE A 466 -9.13 24.45 -9.61
N VAL A 467 -8.20 24.89 -8.76
CA VAL A 467 -6.78 24.55 -8.88
C VAL A 467 -6.49 23.42 -7.91
N PHE A 468 -6.21 22.23 -8.42
CA PHE A 468 -6.05 21.03 -7.63
C PHE A 468 -4.58 20.57 -7.63
N ALA A 469 -3.91 20.71 -6.49
CA ALA A 469 -2.57 20.21 -6.26
C ALA A 469 -2.63 18.76 -5.77
N PHE A 470 -2.09 17.81 -6.54
CA PHE A 470 -2.21 16.38 -6.27
C PHE A 470 -0.85 15.68 -6.22
N HIS A 471 -0.71 14.76 -5.28
CA HIS A 471 0.53 14.01 -5.10
C HIS A 471 0.86 13.07 -6.25
N GLY A 472 -0.14 12.42 -6.82
CA GLY A 472 0.00 11.43 -7.89
C GLY A 472 -0.15 12.00 -9.30
N TYR A 473 -0.43 11.14 -10.26
CA TYR A 473 -0.64 11.54 -11.65
C TYR A 473 -1.97 12.28 -11.86
N GLU A 474 -1.95 13.38 -12.60
CA GLU A 474 -3.11 14.23 -12.90
C GLU A 474 -4.32 13.46 -13.44
N GLY A 475 -4.06 12.39 -14.24
CA GLY A 475 -5.10 11.57 -14.85
C GLY A 475 -6.08 10.98 -13.85
N MET A 476 -5.61 10.60 -12.65
CA MET A 476 -6.47 10.05 -11.60
C MET A 476 -7.51 11.06 -11.10
N VAL A 477 -7.11 12.32 -10.87
CA VAL A 477 -8.04 13.38 -10.45
C VAL A 477 -9.01 13.72 -11.58
N ARG A 478 -8.50 13.78 -12.82
CA ARG A 478 -9.36 14.04 -14.01
C ARG A 478 -10.45 12.99 -14.15
N ASP A 479 -10.13 11.72 -13.95
CA ASP A 479 -11.08 10.61 -13.97
C ASP A 479 -12.13 10.74 -12.86
N ILE A 480 -11.71 11.05 -11.63
CA ILE A 480 -12.61 11.26 -10.49
C ILE A 480 -13.61 12.40 -10.72
N PHE A 481 -13.18 13.49 -11.39
CA PHE A 481 -14.00 14.67 -11.65
C PHE A 481 -14.84 14.55 -12.93
N PHE A 482 -14.63 13.53 -13.74
CA PHE A 482 -15.30 13.39 -15.05
C PHE A 482 -16.83 13.39 -14.93
N ASP A 483 -17.37 12.76 -13.92
CA ASP A 483 -18.82 12.66 -13.68
C ASP A 483 -19.37 13.79 -12.78
N ARG A 484 -18.56 14.82 -12.43
CA ARG A 484 -18.97 15.97 -11.62
C ARG A 484 -19.44 17.13 -12.49
N HIS A 485 -20.21 18.05 -11.89
CA HIS A 485 -20.76 19.20 -12.64
C HIS A 485 -19.67 20.19 -13.04
N ASN A 486 -18.69 20.44 -12.16
CA ASN A 486 -17.66 21.43 -12.40
C ASN A 486 -16.48 20.87 -13.19
N HIS A 487 -16.34 21.27 -14.43
CA HIS A 487 -15.22 20.93 -15.31
C HIS A 487 -14.19 22.05 -15.48
N ASN A 488 -14.35 23.17 -14.77
CA ASN A 488 -13.34 24.24 -14.74
C ASN A 488 -12.19 23.86 -13.79
N LEU A 489 -11.48 22.80 -14.16
CA LEU A 489 -10.53 22.09 -13.33
C LEU A 489 -9.11 22.17 -13.88
N HIS A 490 -8.21 22.76 -13.11
CA HIS A 490 -6.78 22.90 -13.38
C HIS A 490 -6.02 22.00 -12.41
N ILE A 491 -5.44 20.91 -12.90
CA ILE A 491 -4.79 19.90 -12.08
C ILE A 491 -3.28 20.05 -12.20
N HIS A 492 -2.60 20.05 -11.06
CA HIS A 492 -1.15 19.98 -10.97
C HIS A 492 -0.79 18.73 -10.16
N GLY A 493 -0.21 17.75 -10.83
CA GLY A 493 0.21 16.47 -10.27
C GLY A 493 1.62 16.11 -10.68
N TYR A 494 2.10 14.95 -10.24
CA TYR A 494 3.41 14.48 -10.66
C TYR A 494 3.46 14.29 -12.19
N ARG A 495 4.55 14.76 -12.78
CA ARG A 495 4.89 14.57 -14.19
C ARG A 495 6.24 13.84 -14.29
N GLU A 496 6.40 12.99 -15.30
CA GLU A 496 7.63 12.21 -15.54
C GLU A 496 8.83 13.10 -15.98
N ASN A 497 9.00 14.22 -15.30
CA ASN A 497 10.10 15.17 -15.52
C ASN A 497 11.14 15.10 -14.37
N GLY A 498 11.03 14.10 -13.48
CA GLY A 498 11.89 13.98 -12.33
C GLY A 498 13.35 13.74 -12.68
N ASP A 499 14.24 14.29 -11.85
CA ASP A 499 15.70 14.17 -11.98
C ASP A 499 16.37 14.34 -10.60
N ILE A 500 17.69 14.38 -10.56
CA ILE A 500 18.44 14.81 -9.38
C ILE A 500 18.47 16.34 -9.37
N THR A 501 17.92 16.93 -8.31
CA THR A 501 17.80 18.39 -8.18
C THR A 501 17.64 18.78 -6.70
N THR A 502 16.91 19.85 -6.39
CA THR A 502 16.56 20.24 -5.02
C THR A 502 15.12 19.85 -4.68
N PRO A 503 14.72 19.78 -3.39
CA PRO A 503 13.36 19.40 -3.01
C PRO A 503 12.26 20.29 -3.60
N PHE A 504 12.49 21.58 -3.73
CA PHE A 504 11.50 22.47 -4.32
C PHE A 504 11.45 22.36 -5.85
N ASP A 505 12.61 22.22 -6.50
CA ASP A 505 12.71 22.10 -7.96
C ASP A 505 12.01 20.85 -8.49
N MET A 506 11.94 19.77 -7.70
CA MET A 506 11.10 18.59 -8.00
C MET A 506 9.62 18.96 -8.19
N ARG A 507 9.12 19.95 -7.46
CA ARG A 507 7.74 20.45 -7.58
C ARG A 507 7.63 21.38 -8.78
N VAL A 508 8.67 22.18 -9.06
CA VAL A 508 8.73 23.05 -10.24
C VAL A 508 8.67 22.23 -11.54
N PHE A 509 9.37 21.09 -11.61
CA PHE A 509 9.30 20.18 -12.76
C PHE A 509 7.88 19.65 -13.05
N SER A 510 7.05 19.59 -12.03
CA SER A 510 5.66 19.17 -12.11
C SER A 510 4.67 20.34 -12.16
N GLU A 511 5.15 21.59 -12.18
CA GLU A 511 4.34 22.81 -12.05
C GLU A 511 3.41 22.78 -10.83
N LEU A 512 3.81 22.05 -9.77
CA LEU A 512 3.04 21.85 -8.55
C LEU A 512 3.52 22.78 -7.43
N ASP A 513 4.50 23.62 -7.71
CA ASP A 513 5.03 24.59 -6.77
C ASP A 513 4.10 25.80 -6.59
N ARG A 514 4.31 26.53 -5.49
CA ARG A 514 3.49 27.69 -5.07
C ARG A 514 3.36 28.80 -6.10
N PHE A 515 4.35 28.97 -6.98
CA PHE A 515 4.35 30.04 -7.98
C PHE A 515 3.46 29.68 -9.16
N HIS A 516 3.58 28.46 -9.69
CA HIS A 516 2.70 27.96 -10.74
C HIS A 516 1.25 27.85 -10.26
N LEU A 517 1.01 27.33 -9.04
CA LEU A 517 -0.34 27.25 -8.48
C LEU A 517 -1.00 28.62 -8.31
N ALA A 518 -0.24 29.61 -7.83
CA ALA A 518 -0.74 30.98 -7.68
C ALA A 518 -0.99 31.65 -9.03
N GLN A 519 -0.11 31.44 -10.00
CA GLN A 519 -0.24 31.92 -11.38
C GLN A 519 -1.49 31.36 -12.04
N GLU A 520 -1.70 30.04 -11.94
CA GLU A 520 -2.87 29.38 -12.51
C GLU A 520 -4.17 29.92 -11.91
N ALA A 521 -4.25 30.03 -10.59
CA ALA A 521 -5.43 30.57 -9.92
C ALA A 521 -5.71 32.05 -10.31
N ALA A 522 -4.68 32.89 -10.40
CA ALA A 522 -4.82 34.27 -10.81
C ALA A 522 -5.27 34.38 -12.28
N ASN A 523 -4.70 33.58 -13.18
CA ASN A 523 -5.06 33.58 -14.59
C ASN A 523 -6.50 33.09 -14.82
N ALA A 524 -6.93 32.08 -14.06
CA ALA A 524 -8.28 31.53 -14.16
C ALA A 524 -9.37 32.54 -13.72
N VAL A 525 -9.05 33.45 -12.79
CA VAL A 525 -9.99 34.47 -12.28
C VAL A 525 -9.89 35.78 -13.05
N TYR A 526 -8.69 36.28 -13.30
CA TYR A 526 -8.44 37.63 -13.81
C TYR A 526 -8.01 37.70 -15.26
N ALA A 527 -7.64 36.57 -15.87
CA ALA A 527 -7.19 36.48 -17.26
C ALA A 527 -6.10 37.53 -17.61
N GLU A 528 -6.41 38.47 -18.51
CA GLU A 528 -5.47 39.52 -18.93
C GLU A 528 -4.94 40.40 -17.81
N ASP A 529 -5.75 40.65 -16.78
CA ASP A 529 -5.37 41.51 -15.63
C ASP A 529 -4.36 40.82 -14.70
N ALA A 530 -4.14 39.49 -14.85
CA ALA A 530 -3.12 38.74 -14.13
C ALA A 530 -1.75 38.71 -14.82
N LYS A 531 -1.58 39.29 -16.00
CA LYS A 531 -0.34 39.21 -16.79
C LYS A 531 0.91 39.67 -16.04
N ASP A 532 0.85 40.84 -15.42
CA ASP A 532 2.00 41.37 -14.69
C ASP A 532 2.37 40.50 -13.50
N PHE A 533 1.37 39.89 -12.85
CA PHE A 533 1.60 38.92 -11.77
C PHE A 533 2.23 37.64 -12.32
N SER A 534 1.77 37.14 -13.45
CA SER A 534 2.35 35.94 -14.11
C SER A 534 3.83 36.17 -14.46
N VAL A 535 4.15 37.33 -15.04
CA VAL A 535 5.56 37.69 -15.33
C VAL A 535 6.40 37.72 -14.06
N GLN A 536 5.88 38.24 -12.95
CA GLN A 536 6.59 38.26 -11.68
C GLN A 536 6.85 36.83 -11.13
N MET A 537 5.90 35.90 -11.30
CA MET A 537 6.09 34.50 -10.89
C MET A 537 7.17 33.83 -11.74
N ASP A 538 7.13 34.03 -13.08
CA ASP A 538 8.13 33.52 -14.00
C ASP A 538 9.55 34.05 -13.68
N GLU A 539 9.68 35.34 -13.38
CA GLU A 539 10.95 35.95 -12.95
C GLU A 539 11.46 35.34 -11.64
N THR A 540 10.55 35.02 -10.71
CA THR A 540 10.92 34.38 -9.44
C THR A 540 11.39 32.95 -9.65
N LEU A 541 10.75 32.19 -10.52
CA LEU A 541 11.18 30.83 -10.92
C LEU A 541 12.54 30.87 -11.64
N ALA A 542 12.76 31.82 -12.55
CA ALA A 542 14.04 32.01 -13.21
C ALA A 542 15.17 32.31 -12.21
N LYS A 543 14.91 33.22 -11.24
CA LYS A 543 15.83 33.51 -10.14
C LYS A 543 16.13 32.28 -9.28
N HIS A 544 15.12 31.46 -8.99
CA HIS A 544 15.28 30.21 -8.24
C HIS A 544 16.16 29.23 -9.00
N HIS A 545 15.93 29.03 -10.29
CA HIS A 545 16.70 28.16 -11.14
C HIS A 545 18.20 28.59 -11.22
N ASP A 546 18.47 29.89 -11.34
CA ASP A 546 19.84 30.42 -11.34
C ASP A 546 20.49 30.24 -9.94
N PHE A 547 19.74 30.36 -8.87
CA PHE A 547 20.21 30.15 -7.50
C PHE A 547 20.60 28.68 -7.25
N ILE A 548 19.80 27.72 -7.69
CA ILE A 548 20.13 26.29 -7.62
C ILE A 548 21.44 26.00 -8.35
N ARG A 549 21.62 26.56 -9.53
CA ARG A 549 22.85 26.34 -10.34
C ARG A 549 24.10 26.87 -9.67
N THR A 550 24.00 27.89 -8.85
CA THR A 550 25.13 28.54 -8.17
C THR A 550 25.37 28.02 -6.77
N GLU A 551 24.29 27.76 -6.01
CA GLU A 551 24.34 27.46 -4.58
C GLU A 551 24.04 25.98 -4.25
N GLY A 552 23.44 25.23 -5.20
CA GLY A 552 23.09 23.82 -5.01
C GLY A 552 21.98 23.57 -3.98
N ARG A 553 21.12 24.56 -3.73
CA ARG A 553 19.99 24.52 -2.77
C ARG A 553 18.87 25.44 -3.21
N ASP A 554 17.70 25.30 -2.57
CA ASP A 554 16.54 26.17 -2.82
C ASP A 554 16.75 27.59 -2.31
N LEU A 555 15.95 28.53 -2.84
CA LEU A 555 15.96 29.91 -2.36
C LEU A 555 15.60 29.97 -0.85
N PRO A 556 16.28 30.79 -0.03
CA PRO A 556 15.99 30.90 1.40
C PRO A 556 14.54 31.26 1.73
N GLU A 557 13.89 32.06 0.90
CA GLU A 557 12.47 32.42 1.04
C GLU A 557 11.52 31.24 0.79
N VAL A 558 11.96 30.22 0.03
CA VAL A 558 11.24 28.97 -0.20
C VAL A 558 11.48 27.98 0.94
N GLU A 559 12.75 27.73 1.29
CA GLU A 559 13.14 26.80 2.36
C GLU A 559 12.58 27.21 3.73
N ASN A 560 12.57 28.52 4.03
CA ASN A 560 12.18 29.06 5.32
C ASN A 560 10.76 29.63 5.33
N TRP A 561 9.94 29.31 4.32
CA TRP A 561 8.58 29.80 4.26
C TRP A 561 7.78 29.33 5.48
N LYS A 562 7.01 30.27 6.03
CA LYS A 562 6.07 30.02 7.13
C LYS A 562 4.73 30.64 6.81
N TRP A 563 3.70 29.95 7.22
CA TRP A 563 2.35 30.47 7.13
C TRP A 563 2.23 31.81 7.88
N GLN A 564 1.49 32.75 7.29
CA GLN A 564 1.13 34.01 7.89
C GLN A 564 -0.39 34.17 7.83
N GLU A 565 -0.99 34.69 8.89
CA GLU A 565 -2.44 34.95 8.91
C GLU A 565 -2.87 35.77 7.69
N LEU A 566 -3.97 35.34 7.07
CA LEU A 566 -4.52 36.01 5.90
C LEU A 566 -5.13 37.36 6.26
N LYS A 567 -4.94 38.35 5.41
CA LYS A 567 -5.66 39.62 5.51
C LYS A 567 -7.10 39.41 5.05
N ARG A 568 -8.06 39.54 5.96
CA ARG A 568 -9.49 39.40 5.66
C ARG A 568 -10.16 40.80 5.69
N LYS A 569 -10.94 41.11 4.65
CA LYS A 569 -11.72 42.35 4.59
C LYS A 569 -12.87 42.26 5.61
N GLY A 570 -12.90 43.16 6.58
CA GLY A 570 -14.01 43.31 7.55
C GLY A 570 -13.83 42.63 8.91
N TYR A 571 -12.75 41.91 9.19
CA TYR A 571 -12.44 41.40 10.53
C TYR A 571 -11.48 42.37 11.26
N HIS A 572 -12.00 43.13 12.22
CA HIS A 572 -11.19 43.76 13.25
C HIS A 572 -11.00 42.73 14.37
N PHE A 573 -9.79 42.26 14.56
CA PHE A 573 -9.44 41.45 15.72
C PHE A 573 -9.64 42.30 16.98
N SER A 574 -10.48 41.83 17.90
CA SER A 574 -10.67 42.41 19.25
C SER A 574 -9.72 41.72 20.24
#